data_d006252521478e9498765b0b11d1bf59
#
_entry.id   d006252521478e9498765b0b11d1bf59
#
_cell.length_a   1.000
_cell.length_b   1.000
_cell.length_c   1.000
_cell.angle_alpha   90.00
_cell.angle_beta   90.00
_cell.angle_gamma   90.00
#
_symmetry.space_group_name_H-M   'P 1'
#
loop_
_entity.id
_entity.type
_entity.pdbx_description
1 polymer ?
#
loop_
_entity_poly.entity_id
_entity_poly.type
_entity_poly.pdbx_seq_one_letter_code
_entity_poly.pdbx_strand_id
1 'polypeptide(L)'
;MISYTAQNTTMPDIQKTEVSDWLKQVAASYGKVVGDICYIFVDDETILDVNRRFLGHDYYTDHIGFDYSHDNAIGGDIYISLDTVRTNAELYDATVRQELHRIIVHGLLHLCGLRDKTDEEEEQMHRAEDAALERLTTHIH
;
A
#
# COMPACT_ATOMS: atom_id res chain seq x y z
N MET A 1 4.23 11.93 8.92
CA MET A 1 2.78 12.10 8.68
C MET A 1 2.32 11.24 7.52
N ILE A 2 1.21 10.56 7.66
CA ILE A 2 0.63 9.79 6.55
C ILE A 2 -0.48 10.64 5.93
N SER A 3 -0.41 10.83 4.63
CA SER A 3 -1.41 11.60 3.88
C SER A 3 -2.00 10.77 2.75
N TYR A 4 -3.18 11.15 2.30
CA TYR A 4 -3.94 10.44 1.27
C TYR A 4 -4.48 11.45 0.28
N THR A 5 -4.28 11.20 -1.01
CA THR A 5 -4.78 12.06 -2.07
C THR A 5 -5.25 11.22 -3.25
N ALA A 6 -5.97 11.82 -4.17
CA ALA A 6 -6.46 11.14 -5.37
C ALA A 6 -6.18 11.99 -6.60
N GLN A 7 -5.77 11.34 -7.70
CA GLN A 7 -5.54 11.99 -8.99
C GLN A 7 -6.27 11.19 -10.08
N ASN A 8 -7.13 11.85 -10.83
CA ASN A 8 -7.90 11.26 -11.93
C ASN A 8 -8.84 10.14 -11.49
N THR A 9 -9.19 10.09 -10.22
CA THR A 9 -10.13 9.13 -9.65
C THR A 9 -10.76 9.74 -8.40
N THR A 10 -11.82 9.12 -7.91
CA THR A 10 -12.50 9.56 -6.69
C THR A 10 -11.78 8.99 -5.47
N MET A 11 -11.57 9.84 -4.45
CA MET A 11 -10.98 9.39 -3.18
C MET A 11 -11.79 8.22 -2.62
N PRO A 12 -11.16 7.09 -2.30
CA PRO A 12 -11.88 5.97 -1.71
C PRO A 12 -12.35 6.29 -0.29
N ASP A 13 -13.41 5.63 0.14
CA ASP A 13 -13.93 5.77 1.50
C ASP A 13 -13.04 4.97 2.45
N ILE A 14 -12.09 5.67 3.08
CA ILE A 14 -11.22 5.09 4.08
C ILE A 14 -11.29 5.89 5.38
N GLN A 15 -11.16 5.20 6.49
CA GLN A 15 -11.09 5.83 7.81
C GLN A 15 -9.64 6.26 8.05
N LYS A 16 -9.29 7.47 7.61
CA LYS A 16 -7.90 7.94 7.54
C LYS A 16 -7.16 7.87 8.87
N THR A 17 -7.81 8.29 9.95
CA THR A 17 -7.20 8.29 11.29
C THR A 17 -6.91 6.86 11.74
N GLU A 18 -7.88 5.98 11.64
CA GLU A 18 -7.77 4.59 12.06
C GLU A 18 -6.76 3.83 11.20
N VAL A 19 -6.77 4.05 9.90
CA VAL A 19 -5.81 3.43 8.97
C VAL A 19 -4.39 3.92 9.28
N SER A 20 -4.21 5.22 9.51
CA SER A 20 -2.90 5.79 9.85
C SER A 20 -2.37 5.24 11.17
N ASP A 21 -3.21 5.13 12.20
CA ASP A 21 -2.82 4.54 13.48
C ASP A 21 -2.43 3.08 13.33
N TRP A 22 -3.19 2.33 12.56
CA TRP A 22 -2.88 0.93 12.24
C TRP A 22 -1.52 0.80 11.55
N LEU A 23 -1.26 1.62 10.52
CA LEU A 23 0.01 1.59 9.80
C LEU A 23 1.19 1.92 10.70
N LYS A 24 1.03 2.86 11.61
CA LYS A 24 2.07 3.20 12.60
C LYS A 24 2.38 2.01 13.52
N GLN A 25 1.36 1.29 13.94
CA GLN A 25 1.52 0.08 14.77
C GLN A 25 2.24 -1.03 13.99
N VAL A 26 1.88 -1.24 12.74
CA VAL A 26 2.53 -2.23 11.87
C VAL A 26 4.02 -1.87 11.72
N ALA A 27 4.33 -0.62 11.40
CA ALA A 27 5.71 -0.15 11.25
C ALA A 27 6.50 -0.36 12.55
N ALA A 28 5.91 -0.03 13.71
CA ALA A 28 6.54 -0.19 15.00
C ALA A 28 6.91 -1.66 15.27
N SER A 29 6.09 -2.61 14.82
CA SER A 29 6.37 -4.04 14.98
C SER A 29 7.62 -4.49 14.21
N TYR A 30 8.09 -3.70 13.26
CA TYR A 30 9.33 -3.94 12.51
C TYR A 30 10.46 -3.00 12.96
N GLY A 31 10.29 -2.31 14.09
CA GLY A 31 11.29 -1.40 14.61
C GLY A 31 11.40 -0.10 13.83
N LYS A 32 10.35 0.25 13.08
CA LYS A 32 10.35 1.44 12.22
C LYS A 32 9.45 2.53 12.79
N VAL A 33 9.80 3.78 12.49
CA VAL A 33 9.00 4.96 12.81
C VAL A 33 8.48 5.54 11.51
N VAL A 34 7.20 5.92 11.48
CA VAL A 34 6.60 6.51 10.29
C VAL A 34 7.04 7.96 10.16
N GLY A 35 7.72 8.28 9.05
CA GLY A 35 8.02 9.65 8.63
C GLY A 35 6.90 10.19 7.75
N ASP A 36 7.25 10.73 6.59
CA ASP A 36 6.26 11.28 5.65
C ASP A 36 5.95 10.25 4.57
N ILE A 37 4.73 9.71 4.60
CA ILE A 37 4.22 8.77 3.61
C ILE A 37 2.99 9.37 2.95
N CYS A 38 2.98 9.41 1.63
CA CYS A 38 1.82 9.86 0.86
C CYS A 38 1.27 8.71 0.02
N TYR A 39 0.00 8.39 0.22
CA TYR A 39 -0.73 7.46 -0.64
C TYR A 39 -1.47 8.26 -1.69
N ILE A 40 -1.20 7.96 -2.97
CA ILE A 40 -1.82 8.63 -4.11
C ILE A 40 -2.67 7.60 -4.85
N PHE A 41 -3.99 7.74 -4.73
CA PHE A 41 -4.94 6.86 -5.43
C PHE A 41 -5.16 7.39 -6.84
N VAL A 42 -5.03 6.51 -7.82
CA VAL A 42 -5.09 6.86 -9.24
C VAL A 42 -5.90 5.83 -10.02
N ASP A 43 -6.15 6.11 -11.29
CA ASP A 43 -6.72 5.14 -12.23
C ASP A 43 -5.60 4.36 -12.96
N ASP A 44 -5.99 3.35 -13.74
CA ASP A 44 -5.03 2.52 -14.48
C ASP A 44 -4.18 3.34 -15.46
N GLU A 45 -4.79 4.29 -16.17
CA GLU A 45 -4.07 5.12 -17.13
C GLU A 45 -2.99 5.95 -16.45
N THR A 46 -3.30 6.52 -15.28
CA THR A 46 -2.36 7.34 -14.53
C THR A 46 -1.20 6.50 -14.00
N ILE A 47 -1.47 5.32 -13.45
CA ILE A 47 -0.40 4.48 -12.92
C ILE A 47 0.50 3.93 -14.05
N LEU A 48 -0.08 3.64 -15.20
CA LEU A 48 0.70 3.26 -16.38
C LEU A 48 1.64 4.39 -16.81
N ASP A 49 1.15 5.63 -16.81
CA ASP A 49 1.95 6.82 -17.15
C ASP A 49 3.10 7.00 -16.15
N VAL A 50 2.85 6.86 -14.86
CA VAL A 50 3.88 6.94 -13.82
C VAL A 50 4.93 5.85 -14.04
N ASN A 51 4.50 4.63 -14.34
CA ASN A 51 5.39 3.50 -14.58
C ASN A 51 6.30 3.75 -15.79
N ARG A 52 5.75 4.29 -16.87
CA ARG A 52 6.51 4.65 -18.08
C ARG A 52 7.53 5.77 -17.80
N ARG A 53 7.11 6.85 -17.17
CA ARG A 53 7.91 8.05 -16.97
C ARG A 53 9.04 7.85 -15.98
N PHE A 54 8.79 7.18 -14.88
CA PHE A 54 9.72 7.11 -13.75
C PHE A 54 10.48 5.80 -13.64
N LEU A 55 9.91 4.70 -14.14
CA LEU A 55 10.51 3.37 -14.04
C LEU A 55 10.88 2.78 -15.40
N GLY A 56 10.48 3.42 -16.49
CA GLY A 56 10.73 2.93 -17.84
C GLY A 56 10.00 1.64 -18.19
N HIS A 57 8.97 1.29 -17.44
CA HIS A 57 8.15 0.10 -17.65
C HIS A 57 6.86 0.47 -18.37
N ASP A 58 6.44 -0.34 -19.34
CA ASP A 58 5.25 -0.10 -20.15
C ASP A 58 4.21 -1.18 -19.90
N TYR A 59 3.77 -1.32 -18.64
CA TYR A 59 2.74 -2.26 -18.25
C TYR A 59 1.96 -1.73 -17.05
N TYR A 60 0.74 -2.25 -16.89
CA TYR A 60 -0.12 -1.91 -15.76
C TYR A 60 0.36 -2.65 -14.50
N THR A 61 0.27 -1.96 -13.36
CA THR A 61 0.56 -2.53 -12.05
C THR A 61 -0.48 -2.03 -11.05
N ASP A 62 -0.61 -2.70 -9.91
CA ASP A 62 -1.55 -2.28 -8.87
C ASP A 62 -0.99 -1.17 -7.98
N HIS A 63 0.32 -1.10 -7.82
CA HIS A 63 0.95 -0.06 -7.00
C HIS A 63 2.37 0.24 -7.49
N ILE A 64 2.85 1.45 -7.18
CA ILE A 64 4.24 1.86 -7.40
C ILE A 64 4.68 2.65 -6.17
N GLY A 65 5.79 2.22 -5.55
CA GLY A 65 6.34 2.90 -4.39
C GLY A 65 7.67 3.58 -4.71
N PHE A 66 7.83 4.81 -4.20
CA PHE A 66 9.10 5.54 -4.20
C PHE A 66 9.54 5.68 -2.76
N ASP A 67 10.67 5.06 -2.41
CA ASP A 67 11.16 4.94 -1.04
C ASP A 67 12.13 6.09 -0.73
N TYR A 68 11.77 6.94 0.23
CA TYR A 68 12.60 8.04 0.73
C TYR A 68 12.98 7.83 2.19
N SER A 69 12.93 6.57 2.64
CA SER A 69 13.25 6.22 4.04
C SER A 69 14.67 6.62 4.40
N HIS A 70 14.86 7.01 5.66
CA HIS A 70 16.15 7.41 6.20
C HIS A 70 16.30 6.82 7.59
N ASP A 71 17.35 6.02 7.79
CA ASP A 71 17.58 5.27 9.02
C ASP A 71 16.38 4.37 9.34
N ASN A 72 15.77 4.49 10.52
CA ASN A 72 14.57 3.73 10.89
C ASN A 72 13.27 4.49 10.63
N ALA A 73 13.34 5.70 10.07
CA ALA A 73 12.17 6.49 9.70
C ALA A 73 11.78 6.15 8.26
N ILE A 74 10.61 5.52 8.09
CA ILE A 74 10.12 5.14 6.76
C ILE A 74 9.32 6.29 6.15
N GLY A 75 9.55 6.52 4.87
CA GLY A 75 8.85 7.56 4.11
C GLY A 75 8.85 7.24 2.64
N GLY A 76 7.90 7.81 1.92
CA GLY A 76 7.81 7.59 0.48
C GLY A 76 6.47 8.01 -0.09
N ASP A 77 6.38 7.88 -1.41
CA ASP A 77 5.14 8.08 -2.16
C ASP A 77 4.67 6.72 -2.71
N ILE A 78 3.42 6.37 -2.45
CA ILE A 78 2.86 5.08 -2.88
C ILE A 78 1.64 5.36 -3.74
N TYR A 79 1.77 5.07 -5.05
CA TYR A 79 0.68 5.17 -6.01
C TYR A 79 -0.08 3.85 -6.03
N ILE A 80 -1.40 3.93 -5.96
CA ILE A 80 -2.29 2.75 -5.97
C ILE A 80 -3.37 2.95 -7.02
N SER A 81 -3.50 1.99 -7.94
CA SER A 81 -4.58 2.00 -8.92
C SER A 81 -5.85 1.43 -8.30
N LEU A 82 -6.89 2.26 -8.17
CA LEU A 82 -8.18 1.80 -7.66
C LEU A 82 -8.90 0.88 -8.65
N ASP A 83 -8.65 1.04 -9.94
CA ASP A 83 -9.21 0.13 -10.95
C ASP A 83 -8.69 -1.28 -10.74
N THR A 84 -7.39 -1.43 -10.53
CA THR A 84 -6.77 -2.74 -10.27
C THR A 84 -7.20 -3.30 -8.92
N VAL A 85 -7.36 -2.45 -7.89
CA VAL A 85 -7.90 -2.88 -6.59
C VAL A 85 -9.28 -3.52 -6.77
N ARG A 86 -10.17 -2.88 -7.54
CA ARG A 86 -11.51 -3.42 -7.80
C ARG A 86 -11.46 -4.75 -8.56
N THR A 87 -10.61 -4.84 -9.56
CA THR A 87 -10.41 -6.07 -10.35
C THR A 87 -9.87 -7.21 -9.47
N ASN A 88 -8.88 -6.92 -8.65
CA ASN A 88 -8.30 -7.91 -7.74
C ASN A 88 -9.30 -8.37 -6.68
N ALA A 89 -10.09 -7.45 -6.14
CA ALA A 89 -11.13 -7.80 -5.16
C ALA A 89 -12.12 -8.81 -5.76
N GLU A 90 -12.56 -8.57 -6.98
CA GLU A 90 -13.46 -9.48 -7.69
C GLU A 90 -12.78 -10.83 -7.96
N LEU A 91 -11.53 -10.81 -8.41
CA LEU A 91 -10.77 -12.01 -8.75
C LEU A 91 -10.54 -12.91 -7.53
N TYR A 92 -10.30 -12.32 -6.36
CA TYR A 92 -9.99 -13.06 -5.13
C TYR A 92 -11.20 -13.22 -4.19
N ASP A 93 -12.40 -12.89 -4.68
CA ASP A 93 -13.64 -12.98 -3.90
C ASP A 93 -13.55 -12.23 -2.57
N ALA A 94 -12.98 -11.04 -2.61
CA ALA A 94 -12.83 -10.15 -1.47
C ALA A 94 -13.65 -8.88 -1.70
N THR A 95 -13.89 -8.11 -0.64
CA THR A 95 -14.48 -6.79 -0.81
C THR A 95 -13.43 -5.80 -1.31
N VAL A 96 -13.85 -4.73 -1.97
CA VAL A 96 -12.95 -3.66 -2.40
C VAL A 96 -12.20 -3.09 -1.19
N ARG A 97 -12.90 -2.94 -0.05
CA ARG A 97 -12.30 -2.44 1.19
C ARG A 97 -11.19 -3.34 1.70
N GLN A 98 -11.42 -4.66 1.71
CA GLN A 98 -10.41 -5.64 2.13
C GLN A 98 -9.18 -5.58 1.24
N GLU A 99 -9.38 -5.55 -0.07
CA GLU A 99 -8.26 -5.49 -1.02
C GLU A 99 -7.52 -4.16 -0.93
N LEU A 100 -8.24 -3.05 -0.72
CA LEU A 100 -7.64 -1.74 -0.52
C LEU A 100 -6.73 -1.72 0.72
N HIS A 101 -7.19 -2.25 1.84
CA HIS A 101 -6.38 -2.35 3.05
C HIS A 101 -5.14 -3.21 2.83
N ARG A 102 -5.28 -4.32 2.10
CA ARG A 102 -4.15 -5.21 1.78
C ARG A 102 -3.08 -4.49 0.97
N ILE A 103 -3.46 -3.76 -0.07
CA ILE A 103 -2.49 -3.06 -0.93
C ILE A 103 -1.85 -1.88 -0.19
N ILE A 104 -2.61 -1.19 0.67
CA ILE A 104 -2.07 -0.09 1.49
C ILE A 104 -0.97 -0.61 2.40
N VAL A 105 -1.23 -1.69 3.14
CA VAL A 105 -0.21 -2.23 4.06
C VAL A 105 0.94 -2.90 3.30
N HIS A 106 0.69 -3.47 2.13
CA HIS A 106 1.72 -4.03 1.26
C HIS A 106 2.79 -2.98 0.94
N GLY A 107 2.37 -1.78 0.55
CA GLY A 107 3.27 -0.67 0.29
C GLY A 107 4.07 -0.26 1.51
N LEU A 108 3.43 -0.21 2.69
CA LEU A 108 4.13 0.09 3.94
C LEU A 108 5.19 -0.97 4.26
N LEU A 109 4.85 -2.26 4.07
CA LEU A 109 5.76 -3.36 4.36
C LEU A 109 7.00 -3.31 3.46
N HIS A 110 6.85 -2.89 2.20
CA HIS A 110 8.00 -2.63 1.33
C HIS A 110 8.91 -1.54 1.92
N LEU A 111 8.34 -0.45 2.43
CA LEU A 111 9.13 0.60 3.08
C LEU A 111 9.84 0.07 4.34
N CYS A 112 9.25 -0.90 5.01
CA CYS A 112 9.87 -1.55 6.18
C CYS A 112 10.99 -2.53 5.80
N GLY A 113 11.21 -2.76 4.50
CA GLY A 113 12.28 -3.61 4.01
C GLY A 113 11.86 -4.99 3.55
N LEU A 114 10.58 -5.34 3.60
CA LEU A 114 10.12 -6.63 3.10
C LEU A 114 10.17 -6.64 1.57
N ARG A 115 10.53 -7.79 1.00
CA ARG A 115 10.65 -7.98 -0.45
C ARG A 115 9.61 -9.00 -0.91
N ASP A 116 9.37 -9.04 -2.21
CA ASP A 116 8.38 -9.95 -2.81
C ASP A 116 8.81 -10.48 -4.18
N LYS A 117 10.12 -10.56 -4.42
CA LYS A 117 10.65 -10.95 -5.74
C LYS A 117 10.85 -12.46 -5.92
N THR A 118 11.08 -13.19 -4.83
CA THR A 118 11.19 -14.64 -4.87
C THR A 118 9.92 -15.27 -4.32
N ASP A 119 9.69 -16.55 -4.62
CA ASP A 119 8.52 -17.27 -4.09
C ASP A 119 8.49 -17.26 -2.57
N GLU A 120 9.64 -17.43 -1.93
CA GLU A 120 9.76 -17.39 -0.47
C GLU A 120 9.44 -15.99 0.06
N GLU A 121 9.94 -14.94 -0.59
CA GLU A 121 9.68 -13.56 -0.21
C GLU A 121 8.19 -13.21 -0.38
N GLU A 122 7.57 -13.67 -1.46
CA GLU A 122 6.13 -13.47 -1.68
C GLU A 122 5.31 -14.12 -0.58
N GLU A 123 5.68 -15.35 -0.16
CA GLU A 123 4.99 -16.04 0.91
C GLU A 123 5.14 -15.30 2.23
N GLN A 124 6.34 -14.81 2.55
CA GLN A 124 6.59 -14.01 3.74
C GLN A 124 5.80 -12.70 3.72
N MET A 125 5.73 -12.06 2.56
CA MET A 125 4.94 -10.83 2.38
C MET A 125 3.46 -11.10 2.63
N HIS A 126 2.91 -12.19 2.08
CA HIS A 126 1.51 -12.56 2.31
C HIS A 126 1.21 -12.81 3.78
N ARG A 127 2.09 -13.49 4.48
CA ARG A 127 1.95 -13.73 5.92
C ARG A 127 1.98 -12.42 6.71
N ALA A 128 2.87 -11.51 6.33
CA ALA A 128 2.97 -10.19 6.97
C ALA A 128 1.71 -9.36 6.73
N GLU A 129 1.17 -9.41 5.51
CA GLU A 129 -0.11 -8.75 5.19
C GLU A 129 -1.26 -9.32 6.02
N ASP A 130 -1.34 -10.64 6.11
CA ASP A 130 -2.40 -11.31 6.88
C ASP A 130 -2.32 -10.94 8.36
N ALA A 131 -1.12 -10.94 8.93
CA ALA A 131 -0.92 -10.54 10.32
C ALA A 131 -1.31 -9.08 10.55
N ALA A 132 -0.95 -8.20 9.63
CA ALA A 132 -1.31 -6.78 9.69
C ALA A 132 -2.83 -6.58 9.58
N LEU A 133 -3.48 -7.32 8.69
CA LEU A 133 -4.93 -7.24 8.52
C LEU A 133 -5.69 -7.72 9.75
N GLU A 134 -5.17 -8.70 10.46
CA GLU A 134 -5.75 -9.13 11.75
C GLU A 134 -5.72 -8.00 12.78
N ARG A 135 -4.64 -7.24 12.84
CA ARG A 135 -4.54 -6.06 13.72
C ARG A 135 -5.58 -5.01 13.36
N LEU A 136 -5.83 -4.82 12.08
CA LEU A 136 -6.82 -3.86 11.60
C LEU A 136 -8.23 -4.27 12.03
N THR A 137 -8.56 -5.55 11.95
CA THR A 137 -9.87 -6.08 12.35
C THR A 137 -10.15 -5.80 13.82
N THR A 138 -9.14 -5.86 14.69
CA THR A 138 -9.29 -5.53 16.12
C THR A 138 -9.22 -4.04 16.40
N HIS A 139 -8.66 -3.25 15.49
CA HIS A 139 -8.49 -1.81 15.62
C HIS A 139 -9.68 -1.02 15.07
N ILE A 140 -10.27 -1.49 13.96
CA ILE A 140 -11.42 -0.87 13.29
C ILE A 140 -12.59 -1.86 13.28
N HIS A 141 -13.65 -1.51 13.97
CA HIS A 141 -14.88 -2.29 13.97
C HIS A 141 -16.00 -1.60 13.22
#